data_ae70d60ce7bdd115af4fa69ef95b4703
#
_entry.id   ae70d60ce7bdd115af4fa69ef95b4703
#
_cell.length_a   1.000
_cell.length_b   1.000
_cell.length_c   1.000
_cell.angle_alpha   90.00
_cell.angle_beta   90.00
_cell.angle_gamma   90.00
#
_symmetry.space_group_name_H-M   'P 1'
#
loop_
_entity.id
_entity.type
_entity.pdbx_description
1 polymer ?
#
loop_
_entity_poly.entity_id
_entity_poly.type
_entity_poly.pdbx_seq_one_letter_code
_entity_poly.pdbx_strand_id
1 'polypeptide(L)'
;MLIMELLKQLVNCMEISGEEIIWKYNFGAFPYQFCSTPLYVMPAAAFMKSGKCRSAAIVFLATFSIIGGLAIYIAPDSVLSGHKFADFQSMLHHGIQIFIGIYLGARYRELMTRRRFFRATLAFLYMTCLAIFLNVTLTKIFEIKGISEQVNFFFVNPYVRYIPSMLEGLGLEKLPYLTFLFGYVAIFIAISYLLMRALSSAFKKREI
;
A
#
# COMPACT_ATOMS: atom_id res chain seq x y z
N MET A 1 -2.00 -14.21 -4.37
CA MET A 1 -1.27 -12.92 -4.32
C MET A 1 0.23 -13.10 -4.58
N LEU A 2 0.99 -13.85 -3.76
CA LEU A 2 2.46 -13.99 -3.92
C LEU A 2 2.89 -14.50 -5.29
N ILE A 3 2.30 -15.60 -5.79
CA ILE A 3 2.64 -16.15 -7.11
C ILE A 3 2.41 -15.12 -8.23
N MET A 4 1.27 -14.43 -8.20
CA MET A 4 0.95 -13.40 -9.19
C MET A 4 1.90 -12.22 -9.11
N GLU A 5 2.36 -11.85 -7.90
CA GLU A 5 3.37 -10.81 -7.73
C GLU A 5 4.73 -11.25 -8.28
N LEU A 6 5.16 -12.49 -8.04
CA LEU A 6 6.39 -13.02 -8.63
C LEU A 6 6.34 -13.00 -10.17
N LEU A 7 5.23 -13.41 -10.77
CA LEU A 7 5.04 -13.34 -12.22
C LEU A 7 5.10 -11.88 -12.73
N LYS A 8 4.45 -10.95 -12.02
CA LYS A 8 4.54 -9.51 -12.35
C LYS A 8 5.98 -9.00 -12.26
N GLN A 9 6.72 -9.39 -11.24
CA GLN A 9 8.12 -8.97 -11.10
C GLN A 9 8.99 -9.54 -12.23
N LEU A 10 8.76 -10.77 -12.69
CA LEU A 10 9.43 -11.31 -13.86
C LEU A 10 9.13 -10.51 -15.13
N VAL A 11 7.86 -10.14 -15.36
CA VAL A 11 7.48 -9.29 -16.50
C VAL A 11 8.14 -7.91 -16.40
N ASN A 12 8.23 -7.33 -15.20
CA ASN A 12 8.89 -6.03 -14.98
C ASN A 12 10.44 -6.08 -15.06
N CYS A 13 11.03 -7.27 -15.17
CA CYS A 13 12.46 -7.43 -15.43
C CYS A 13 12.77 -7.46 -16.93
N MET A 14 11.76 -7.46 -17.81
CA MET A 14 11.92 -7.65 -19.25
C MET A 14 11.33 -6.46 -20.00
N GLU A 15 12.12 -5.92 -20.92
CA GLU A 15 11.65 -4.95 -21.91
C GLU A 15 11.76 -5.61 -23.31
N ILE A 16 10.69 -5.61 -24.08
CA ILE A 16 10.69 -6.16 -25.44
C ILE A 16 10.97 -5.00 -26.40
N SER A 17 12.12 -5.07 -27.08
CA SER A 17 12.52 -4.09 -28.09
C SER A 17 12.66 -4.80 -29.45
N GLY A 18 11.61 -4.70 -30.29
CA GLY A 18 11.55 -5.46 -31.54
C GLY A 18 11.45 -6.97 -31.26
N GLU A 19 12.43 -7.75 -31.74
CA GLU A 19 12.53 -9.21 -31.52
C GLU A 19 13.44 -9.58 -30.33
N GLU A 20 14.06 -8.59 -29.66
CA GLU A 20 15.00 -8.81 -28.57
C GLU A 20 14.35 -8.62 -27.21
N ILE A 21 14.70 -9.46 -26.25
CA ILE A 21 14.34 -9.31 -24.82
C ILE A 21 15.52 -8.70 -24.10
N ILE A 22 15.32 -7.48 -23.61
CA ILE A 22 16.30 -6.75 -22.80
C ILE A 22 15.96 -6.93 -21.33
N TRP A 23 16.91 -7.44 -20.56
CA TRP A 23 16.75 -7.55 -19.11
C TRP A 23 17.03 -6.20 -18.45
N LYS A 24 15.97 -5.52 -18.03
CA LYS A 24 16.05 -4.23 -17.36
C LYS A 24 14.94 -4.15 -16.32
N TYR A 25 15.32 -4.05 -15.05
CA TYR A 25 14.34 -3.96 -13.97
C TYR A 25 13.75 -2.56 -13.87
N ASN A 26 12.43 -2.47 -13.83
CA ASN A 26 11.72 -1.24 -13.52
C ASN A 26 11.62 -1.06 -11.99
N PHE A 27 12.44 -0.19 -11.43
CA PHE A 27 12.45 0.07 -9.98
C PHE A 27 11.15 0.66 -9.45
N GLY A 28 10.37 1.36 -10.27
CA GLY A 28 9.03 1.85 -9.92
C GLY A 28 8.03 0.71 -9.63
N ALA A 29 8.26 -0.48 -10.21
CA ALA A 29 7.45 -1.68 -10.00
C ALA A 29 7.85 -2.48 -8.74
N PHE A 30 8.89 -2.07 -8.00
CA PHE A 30 9.31 -2.74 -6.77
C PHE A 30 8.15 -2.83 -5.78
N PRO A 31 7.87 -4.03 -5.19
CA PRO A 31 6.65 -4.29 -4.44
C PRO A 31 6.73 -3.69 -3.02
N TYR A 32 7.05 -2.42 -2.92
CA TYR A 32 7.04 -1.64 -1.68
C TYR A 32 6.10 -0.43 -1.76
N GLN A 33 5.00 -0.57 -2.51
CA GLN A 33 3.89 0.38 -2.44
C GLN A 33 3.00 0.05 -1.23
N PHE A 34 2.22 1.03 -0.78
CA PHE A 34 1.32 0.82 0.36
C PHE A 34 0.36 -0.37 0.15
N CYS A 35 -0.17 -0.51 -1.05
CA CYS A 35 -1.01 -1.63 -1.45
C CYS A 35 -0.27 -2.98 -1.49
N SER A 36 1.05 -2.99 -1.58
CA SER A 36 1.87 -4.21 -1.54
C SER A 36 2.17 -4.69 -0.12
N THR A 37 1.89 -3.88 0.91
CA THR A 37 2.18 -4.24 2.32
C THR A 37 1.53 -5.55 2.78
N PRO A 38 0.34 -5.98 2.29
CA PRO A 38 -0.22 -7.28 2.63
C PRO A 38 0.65 -8.47 2.20
N LEU A 39 1.49 -8.33 1.17
CA LEU A 39 2.41 -9.38 0.74
C LEU A 39 3.40 -9.79 1.84
N TYR A 40 3.73 -8.85 2.72
CA TYR A 40 4.67 -9.05 3.84
C TYR A 40 3.94 -9.27 5.16
N VAL A 41 2.90 -8.47 5.42
CA VAL A 41 2.18 -8.48 6.70
C VAL A 41 1.33 -9.75 6.86
N MET A 42 0.76 -10.27 5.78
CA MET A 42 -0.08 -11.47 5.82
C MET A 42 0.72 -12.73 6.17
N PRO A 43 1.83 -13.07 5.47
CA PRO A 43 2.68 -14.19 5.88
C PRO A 43 3.23 -14.00 7.30
N ALA A 44 3.69 -12.80 7.63
CA ALA A 44 4.16 -12.52 8.99
C ALA A 44 3.08 -12.81 10.04
N ALA A 45 1.85 -12.34 9.85
CA ALA A 45 0.73 -12.61 10.75
C ALA A 45 0.37 -14.11 10.83
N ALA A 46 0.52 -14.86 9.73
CA ALA A 46 0.25 -16.29 9.69
C ALA A 46 1.24 -17.09 10.54
N PHE A 47 2.54 -16.77 10.45
CA PHE A 47 3.61 -17.48 11.15
C PHE A 47 3.92 -16.95 12.56
N MET A 48 3.48 -15.74 12.89
CA MET A 48 3.65 -15.19 14.23
C MET A 48 2.86 -15.99 15.28
N LYS A 49 3.49 -16.27 16.42
CA LYS A 49 2.78 -16.75 17.62
C LYS A 49 1.70 -15.75 18.03
N SER A 50 0.65 -16.25 18.69
CA SER A 50 -0.40 -15.39 19.26
C SER A 50 0.21 -14.33 20.19
N GLY A 51 -0.22 -13.06 20.05
CA GLY A 51 0.34 -11.98 20.84
C GLY A 51 0.06 -10.58 20.27
N LYS A 52 0.77 -9.62 20.84
CA LYS A 52 0.57 -8.20 20.52
C LYS A 52 0.89 -7.85 19.06
N CYS A 53 1.98 -8.43 18.52
CA CYS A 53 2.43 -8.17 17.14
C CYS A 53 1.46 -8.79 16.12
N ARG A 54 1.09 -10.06 16.30
CA ARG A 54 0.10 -10.73 15.43
C ARG A 54 -1.24 -9.99 15.44
N SER A 55 -1.72 -9.58 16.62
CA SER A 55 -2.96 -8.81 16.72
C SER A 55 -2.88 -7.47 16.00
N ALA A 56 -1.74 -6.77 16.08
CA ALA A 56 -1.52 -5.52 15.36
C ALA A 56 -1.50 -5.75 13.83
N ALA A 57 -0.85 -6.81 13.36
CA ALA A 57 -0.82 -7.17 11.94
C ALA A 57 -2.22 -7.50 11.40
N ILE A 58 -3.04 -8.25 12.14
CA ILE A 58 -4.44 -8.54 11.77
C ILE A 58 -5.25 -7.23 11.68
N VAL A 59 -5.13 -6.33 12.67
CA VAL A 59 -5.83 -5.05 12.65
C VAL A 59 -5.35 -4.17 11.50
N PHE A 60 -4.04 -4.16 11.19
CA PHE A 60 -3.48 -3.46 10.04
C PHE A 60 -4.11 -3.96 8.73
N LEU A 61 -4.16 -5.29 8.52
CA LEU A 61 -4.75 -5.90 7.33
C LEU A 61 -6.25 -5.60 7.23
N ALA A 62 -6.97 -5.59 8.35
CA ALA A 62 -8.41 -5.31 8.38
C ALA A 62 -8.75 -3.81 8.27
N THR A 63 -7.78 -2.91 8.29
CA THR A 63 -8.04 -1.45 8.27
C THR A 63 -7.20 -0.77 7.18
N PHE A 64 -5.94 -0.52 7.43
CA PHE A 64 -5.03 0.18 6.51
C PHE A 64 -4.94 -0.49 5.14
N SER A 65 -4.85 -1.82 5.11
CA SER A 65 -4.76 -2.59 3.86
C SER A 65 -6.04 -2.43 3.01
N ILE A 66 -7.23 -2.45 3.60
CA ILE A 66 -8.49 -2.23 2.86
C ILE A 66 -8.46 -0.87 2.14
N ILE A 67 -7.99 0.18 2.80
CA ILE A 67 -7.92 1.53 2.22
C ILE A 67 -6.95 1.56 1.05
N GLY A 68 -5.77 0.92 1.20
CA GLY A 68 -4.83 0.77 0.09
C GLY A 68 -5.43 0.02 -1.10
N GLY A 69 -6.26 -0.98 -0.86
CA GLY A 69 -7.01 -1.69 -1.91
C GLY A 69 -8.08 -0.83 -2.57
N LEU A 70 -8.85 -0.08 -1.79
CA LEU A 70 -9.92 0.78 -2.30
C LEU A 70 -9.40 1.97 -3.10
N ALA A 71 -8.25 2.53 -2.72
CA ALA A 71 -7.65 3.69 -3.38
C ALA A 71 -7.48 3.49 -4.90
N ILE A 72 -7.16 2.27 -5.33
CA ILE A 72 -6.99 1.93 -6.74
C ILE A 72 -8.30 1.97 -7.53
N TYR A 73 -9.40 1.56 -6.92
CA TYR A 73 -10.71 1.63 -7.59
C TYR A 73 -11.24 3.06 -7.66
N ILE A 74 -10.71 3.96 -6.82
CA ILE A 74 -11.04 5.39 -6.83
C ILE A 74 -10.12 6.14 -7.82
N ALA A 75 -8.82 5.79 -7.88
CA ALA A 75 -7.81 6.43 -8.72
C ALA A 75 -7.01 5.37 -9.49
N PRO A 76 -7.59 4.71 -10.51
CA PRO A 76 -6.97 3.60 -11.23
C PRO A 76 -5.76 4.02 -12.07
N ASP A 77 -5.67 5.26 -12.47
CA ASP A 77 -4.58 5.87 -13.24
C ASP A 77 -3.20 5.67 -12.58
N SER A 78 -3.18 5.51 -11.26
CA SER A 78 -1.93 5.26 -10.51
C SER A 78 -1.29 3.89 -10.73
N VAL A 79 -2.02 2.92 -11.29
CA VAL A 79 -1.57 1.51 -11.41
C VAL A 79 -1.86 0.86 -12.75
N LEU A 80 -2.71 1.46 -13.58
CA LEU A 80 -2.96 0.98 -14.93
C LEU A 80 -1.81 1.40 -15.83
N SER A 81 -1.10 0.41 -16.38
CA SER A 81 0.07 0.60 -17.23
C SER A 81 -0.25 0.46 -18.72
N GLY A 82 -1.47 0.04 -19.07
CA GLY A 82 -1.88 -0.36 -20.41
C GLY A 82 -1.44 -1.78 -20.78
N HIS A 83 -0.67 -2.45 -19.92
CA HIS A 83 -0.28 -3.84 -20.14
C HIS A 83 -1.33 -4.78 -19.51
N LYS A 84 -2.12 -5.44 -20.35
CA LYS A 84 -3.31 -6.23 -19.94
C LYS A 84 -3.08 -7.18 -18.76
N PHE A 85 -1.94 -7.90 -18.76
CA PHE A 85 -1.62 -8.82 -17.66
C PHE A 85 -1.34 -8.09 -16.35
N ALA A 86 -0.52 -7.03 -16.38
CA ALA A 86 -0.17 -6.25 -15.20
C ALA A 86 -1.39 -5.53 -14.62
N ASP A 87 -2.24 -4.98 -15.48
CA ASP A 87 -3.48 -4.30 -15.09
C ASP A 87 -4.48 -5.28 -14.46
N PHE A 88 -4.68 -6.47 -15.07
CA PHE A 88 -5.52 -7.53 -14.51
C PHE A 88 -4.98 -8.01 -13.16
N GLN A 89 -3.67 -8.28 -13.07
CA GLN A 89 -3.01 -8.68 -11.82
C GLN A 89 -3.20 -7.63 -10.75
N SER A 90 -3.03 -6.35 -11.10
CA SER A 90 -3.19 -5.22 -10.16
C SER A 90 -4.61 -5.17 -9.62
N MET A 91 -5.63 -5.19 -10.48
CA MET A 91 -7.04 -5.16 -10.05
C MET A 91 -7.39 -6.37 -9.17
N LEU A 92 -6.96 -7.57 -9.56
CA LEU A 92 -7.19 -8.80 -8.78
C LEU A 92 -6.50 -8.72 -7.40
N HIS A 93 -5.26 -8.25 -7.36
CA HIS A 93 -4.49 -8.06 -6.11
C HIS A 93 -5.25 -7.18 -5.11
N HIS A 94 -5.73 -6.02 -5.57
CA HIS A 94 -6.44 -5.06 -4.72
C HIS A 94 -7.81 -5.58 -4.29
N GLY A 95 -8.53 -6.29 -5.17
CA GLY A 95 -9.79 -6.95 -4.82
C GLY A 95 -9.62 -8.02 -3.73
N ILE A 96 -8.60 -8.87 -3.87
CA ILE A 96 -8.26 -9.89 -2.85
C ILE A 96 -7.85 -9.21 -1.54
N GLN A 97 -7.11 -8.12 -1.59
CA GLN A 97 -6.69 -7.34 -0.42
C GLN A 97 -7.89 -6.82 0.39
N ILE A 98 -8.89 -6.26 -0.28
CA ILE A 98 -10.14 -5.79 0.34
C ILE A 98 -10.88 -6.97 0.96
N PHE A 99 -11.07 -8.05 0.20
CA PHE A 99 -11.77 -9.25 0.66
C PHE A 99 -11.14 -9.84 1.93
N ILE A 100 -9.82 -10.04 1.92
CA ILE A 100 -9.08 -10.55 3.09
C ILE A 100 -9.21 -9.59 4.28
N GLY A 101 -9.11 -8.29 4.06
CA GLY A 101 -9.26 -7.30 5.12
C GLY A 101 -10.63 -7.36 5.79
N ILE A 102 -11.71 -7.43 5.00
CA ILE A 102 -13.09 -7.58 5.52
C ILE A 102 -13.24 -8.92 6.27
N TYR A 103 -12.75 -10.02 5.69
CA TYR A 103 -12.79 -11.33 6.32
C TYR A 103 -12.08 -11.33 7.69
N LEU A 104 -10.87 -10.75 7.77
CA LEU A 104 -10.13 -10.66 9.02
C LEU A 104 -10.83 -9.75 10.03
N GLY A 105 -11.43 -8.65 9.59
CA GLY A 105 -12.24 -7.76 10.42
C GLY A 105 -13.44 -8.46 11.04
N ALA A 106 -14.12 -9.29 10.26
CA ALA A 106 -15.25 -10.09 10.73
C ALA A 106 -14.81 -11.22 11.68
N ARG A 107 -13.78 -12.00 11.26
CA ARG A 107 -13.29 -13.18 11.99
C ARG A 107 -12.65 -12.86 13.33
N TYR A 108 -11.95 -11.72 13.38
CA TYR A 108 -11.19 -11.27 14.56
C TYR A 108 -11.72 -9.93 15.10
N ARG A 109 -13.02 -9.77 15.08
CA ARG A 109 -13.72 -8.56 15.52
C ARG A 109 -13.30 -8.10 16.93
N GLU A 110 -13.05 -9.04 17.84
CA GLU A 110 -12.58 -8.79 19.21
C GLU A 110 -11.19 -8.11 19.27
N LEU A 111 -10.45 -8.16 18.15
CA LEU A 111 -9.19 -7.43 18.00
C LEU A 111 -9.38 -5.96 17.57
N MET A 112 -10.56 -5.57 17.08
CA MET A 112 -10.86 -4.21 16.60
C MET A 112 -11.03 -3.23 17.78
N THR A 113 -9.94 -2.97 18.49
CA THR A 113 -9.89 -2.12 19.69
C THR A 113 -8.91 -0.97 19.49
N ARG A 114 -9.14 0.19 20.16
CA ARG A 114 -8.27 1.37 20.09
C ARG A 114 -6.81 1.03 20.38
N ARG A 115 -6.52 0.20 21.39
CA ARG A 115 -5.15 -0.18 21.78
C ARG A 115 -4.42 -0.97 20.69
N ARG A 116 -5.13 -1.87 19.99
CA ARG A 116 -4.56 -2.66 18.90
C ARG A 116 -4.44 -1.83 17.62
N PHE A 117 -5.44 -0.98 17.37
CA PHE A 117 -5.37 -0.02 16.28
C PHE A 117 -4.16 0.92 16.41
N PHE A 118 -3.89 1.45 17.60
CA PHE A 118 -2.70 2.26 17.85
C PHE A 118 -1.41 1.53 17.46
N ARG A 119 -1.29 0.22 17.76
CA ARG A 119 -0.13 -0.57 17.34
C ARG A 119 -0.06 -0.79 15.81
N ALA A 120 -1.21 -0.98 15.17
CA ALA A 120 -1.29 -1.06 13.72
C ALA A 120 -0.88 0.29 13.08
N THR A 121 -1.27 1.41 13.70
CA THR A 121 -0.85 2.76 13.29
C THR A 121 0.67 2.94 13.44
N LEU A 122 1.28 2.44 14.52
CA LEU A 122 2.75 2.48 14.65
C LEU A 122 3.44 1.67 13.56
N ALA A 123 2.89 0.52 13.17
CA ALA A 123 3.42 -0.25 12.04
C ALA A 123 3.28 0.52 10.71
N PHE A 124 2.15 1.18 10.47
CA PHE A 124 1.95 2.06 9.31
C PHE A 124 2.97 3.20 9.27
N LEU A 125 3.15 3.90 10.39
CA LEU A 125 4.12 4.99 10.49
C LEU A 125 5.55 4.50 10.25
N TYR A 126 5.94 3.36 10.83
CA TYR A 126 7.25 2.75 10.59
C TYR A 126 7.48 2.46 9.10
N MET A 127 6.49 1.82 8.44
CA MET A 127 6.58 1.55 6.99
C MET A 127 6.62 2.83 6.17
N THR A 128 5.89 3.88 6.57
CA THR A 128 5.94 5.19 5.90
C THR A 128 7.31 5.85 6.06
N CYS A 129 7.90 5.82 7.26
CA CYS A 129 9.26 6.33 7.49
C CYS A 129 10.29 5.57 6.65
N LEU A 130 10.17 4.23 6.57
CA LEU A 130 11.03 3.42 5.72
C LEU A 130 10.84 3.77 4.22
N ALA A 131 9.61 4.01 3.79
CA ALA A 131 9.33 4.47 2.41
C ALA A 131 10.00 5.82 2.10
N ILE A 132 9.93 6.79 3.03
CA ILE A 132 10.62 8.08 2.87
C ILE A 132 12.13 7.87 2.78
N PHE A 133 12.70 7.07 3.67
CA PHE A 133 14.14 6.77 3.66
C PHE A 133 14.57 6.13 2.33
N LEU A 134 13.86 5.11 1.85
CA LEU A 134 14.15 4.45 0.58
C LEU A 134 13.98 5.41 -0.61
N ASN A 135 12.92 6.21 -0.64
CA ASN A 135 12.69 7.21 -1.68
C ASN A 135 13.86 8.20 -1.78
N VAL A 136 14.27 8.78 -0.65
CA VAL A 136 15.38 9.74 -0.61
C VAL A 136 16.69 9.09 -1.04
N THR A 137 16.99 7.91 -0.49
CA THR A 137 18.25 7.20 -0.76
C THR A 137 18.34 6.78 -2.23
N LEU A 138 17.29 6.13 -2.77
CA LEU A 138 17.30 5.66 -4.16
C LEU A 138 17.27 6.83 -5.14
N THR A 139 16.52 7.89 -4.90
CA THR A 139 16.53 9.09 -5.74
C THR A 139 17.96 9.66 -5.84
N LYS A 140 18.68 9.75 -4.72
CA LYS A 140 20.06 10.22 -4.72
C LYS A 140 21.04 9.27 -5.42
N ILE A 141 20.89 7.96 -5.23
CA ILE A 141 21.70 6.97 -5.95
C ILE A 141 21.47 7.07 -7.46
N PHE A 142 20.22 7.19 -7.90
CA PHE A 142 19.86 7.29 -9.31
C PHE A 142 20.42 8.57 -9.94
N GLU A 143 20.32 9.70 -9.21
CA GLU A 143 20.93 10.97 -9.63
C GLU A 143 22.44 10.82 -9.86
N ILE A 144 23.17 10.22 -8.91
CA ILE A 144 24.63 9.99 -9.00
C ILE A 144 24.98 9.03 -10.15
N LYS A 145 24.14 8.03 -10.40
CA LYS A 145 24.36 7.01 -11.44
C LYS A 145 23.87 7.43 -12.83
N GLY A 146 23.24 8.59 -12.97
CA GLY A 146 22.63 9.02 -14.23
C GLY A 146 21.43 8.15 -14.66
N ILE A 147 20.75 7.51 -13.71
CA ILE A 147 19.56 6.68 -13.98
C ILE A 147 18.36 7.61 -14.01
N SER A 148 17.63 7.62 -15.12
CA SER A 148 16.45 8.48 -15.33
C SER A 148 15.16 7.99 -14.64
N GLU A 149 15.19 6.79 -14.04
CA GLU A 149 14.02 6.23 -13.36
C GLU A 149 13.71 6.97 -12.05
N GLN A 150 12.43 6.96 -11.69
CA GLN A 150 11.94 7.56 -10.47
C GLN A 150 11.27 6.52 -9.59
N VAL A 151 11.48 6.62 -8.29
CA VAL A 151 10.78 5.80 -7.29
C VAL A 151 9.90 6.70 -6.42
N ASN A 152 8.70 6.22 -6.10
CA ASN A 152 7.80 6.95 -5.21
C ASN A 152 6.99 5.98 -4.35
N PHE A 153 7.67 5.31 -3.43
CA PHE A 153 7.04 4.37 -2.51
C PHE A 153 6.08 5.11 -1.58
N PHE A 154 4.90 4.55 -1.36
CA PHE A 154 3.81 5.14 -0.57
C PHE A 154 3.35 6.52 -1.05
N PHE A 155 3.79 6.97 -2.23
CA PHE A 155 3.55 8.33 -2.75
C PHE A 155 4.04 9.45 -1.81
N VAL A 156 5.08 9.18 -1.02
CA VAL A 156 5.67 10.11 -0.05
C VAL A 156 7.10 10.54 -0.39
N ASN A 157 7.50 10.44 -1.67
CA ASN A 157 8.81 10.93 -2.10
C ASN A 157 8.84 12.48 -2.06
N PRO A 158 9.79 13.11 -1.35
CA PRO A 158 9.88 14.57 -1.30
C PRO A 158 10.26 15.22 -2.65
N TYR A 159 10.88 14.46 -3.56
CA TYR A 159 11.35 14.95 -4.87
C TYR A 159 10.36 14.64 -6.00
N VAL A 160 9.49 13.65 -5.82
CA VAL A 160 8.53 13.19 -6.84
C VAL A 160 7.14 13.16 -6.22
N ARG A 161 6.34 14.19 -6.50
CA ARG A 161 4.98 14.26 -5.99
C ARG A 161 4.01 13.59 -6.98
N TYR A 162 3.21 12.68 -6.48
CA TYR A 162 2.08 12.12 -7.21
C TYR A 162 0.77 12.65 -6.61
N ILE A 163 -0.08 13.20 -7.46
CA ILE A 163 -1.44 13.60 -7.12
C ILE A 163 -2.36 12.88 -8.10
N PRO A 164 -3.33 12.08 -7.61
CA PRO A 164 -4.32 11.45 -8.47
C PRO A 164 -5.05 12.47 -9.34
N SER A 165 -5.35 12.14 -10.59
CA SER A 165 -6.00 13.04 -11.57
C SER A 165 -7.29 13.65 -11.03
N MET A 166 -8.07 12.88 -10.25
CA MET A 166 -9.30 13.35 -9.61
C MET A 166 -9.07 14.47 -8.57
N LEU A 167 -7.86 14.66 -8.08
CA LEU A 167 -7.48 15.69 -7.10
C LEU A 167 -6.65 16.82 -7.74
N GLU A 168 -6.40 16.75 -9.05
CA GLU A 168 -5.77 17.82 -9.79
C GLU A 168 -6.61 19.10 -9.71
N GLY A 169 -5.95 20.24 -9.65
CA GLY A 169 -6.62 21.53 -9.49
C GLY A 169 -6.96 21.94 -8.05
N LEU A 170 -6.84 21.05 -7.06
CA LEU A 170 -7.00 21.41 -5.65
C LEU A 170 -5.77 22.14 -5.07
N GLY A 171 -4.73 22.35 -5.86
CA GLY A 171 -3.52 23.04 -5.45
C GLY A 171 -2.64 22.26 -4.46
N LEU A 172 -2.86 20.93 -4.36
CA LEU A 172 -2.09 20.06 -3.46
C LEU A 172 -0.61 20.00 -3.83
N GLU A 173 -0.30 20.21 -5.10
CA GLU A 173 1.07 20.28 -5.63
C GLU A 173 1.85 21.48 -5.06
N LYS A 174 1.15 22.54 -4.65
CA LYS A 174 1.74 23.77 -4.10
C LYS A 174 2.00 23.69 -2.60
N LEU A 175 1.46 22.69 -1.91
CA LEU A 175 1.66 22.56 -0.47
C LEU A 175 3.12 22.26 -0.14
N PRO A 176 3.67 22.83 0.96
CA PRO A 176 4.95 22.37 1.50
C PRO A 176 4.93 20.88 1.76
N TYR A 177 6.07 20.21 1.51
CA TYR A 177 6.15 18.74 1.62
C TYR A 177 5.66 18.22 2.98
N LEU A 178 6.08 18.82 4.08
CA LEU A 178 5.67 18.40 5.42
C LEU A 178 4.15 18.54 5.63
N THR A 179 3.55 19.62 5.14
CA THR A 179 2.10 19.83 5.24
C THR A 179 1.35 18.73 4.46
N PHE A 180 1.81 18.45 3.24
CA PHE A 180 1.26 17.34 2.44
C PHE A 180 1.42 16.00 3.14
N LEU A 181 2.61 15.67 3.64
CA LEU A 181 2.91 14.42 4.33
C LEU A 181 2.05 14.23 5.59
N PHE A 182 1.98 15.25 6.45
CA PHE A 182 1.16 15.18 7.66
C PHE A 182 -0.33 15.05 7.33
N GLY A 183 -0.83 15.77 6.33
CA GLY A 183 -2.20 15.65 5.84
C GLY A 183 -2.50 14.23 5.32
N TYR A 184 -1.62 13.70 4.48
CA TYR A 184 -1.70 12.33 3.95
C TYR A 184 -1.78 11.30 5.08
N VAL A 185 -0.83 11.32 6.01
CA VAL A 185 -0.76 10.39 7.14
C VAL A 185 -2.00 10.52 8.04
N ALA A 186 -2.42 11.76 8.35
CA ALA A 186 -3.59 12.00 9.19
C ALA A 186 -4.88 11.46 8.56
N ILE A 187 -5.08 11.69 7.26
CA ILE A 187 -6.24 11.19 6.51
C ILE A 187 -6.26 9.66 6.51
N PHE A 188 -5.13 9.00 6.21
CA PHE A 188 -5.04 7.54 6.24
C PHE A 188 -5.37 6.96 7.61
N ILE A 189 -4.84 7.54 8.69
CA ILE A 189 -5.13 7.12 10.07
C ILE A 189 -6.61 7.34 10.40
N ALA A 190 -7.17 8.49 10.05
CA ALA A 190 -8.57 8.82 10.34
C ALA A 190 -9.53 7.86 9.65
N ILE A 191 -9.37 7.64 8.33
CA ILE A 191 -10.23 6.72 7.56
C ILE A 191 -10.06 5.29 8.08
N SER A 192 -8.83 4.84 8.36
CA SER A 192 -8.55 3.51 8.93
C SER A 192 -9.21 3.32 10.30
N TYR A 193 -9.22 4.38 11.13
CA TYR A 193 -9.90 4.35 12.42
C TYR A 193 -11.42 4.25 12.28
N LEU A 194 -12.01 5.03 11.37
CA LEU A 194 -13.44 4.95 11.08
C LEU A 194 -13.83 3.56 10.56
N LEU A 195 -13.02 2.98 9.68
CA LEU A 195 -13.22 1.62 9.19
C LEU A 195 -13.13 0.58 10.31
N MET A 196 -12.13 0.70 11.20
CA MET A 196 -12.05 -0.16 12.38
C MET A 196 -13.33 -0.09 13.23
N ARG A 197 -13.86 1.12 13.44
CA ARG A 197 -15.09 1.33 14.19
C ARG A 197 -16.31 0.70 13.49
N ALA A 198 -16.39 0.88 12.17
CA ALA A 198 -17.46 0.30 11.36
C ALA A 198 -17.43 -1.24 11.40
N LEU A 199 -16.26 -1.86 11.23
CA LEU A 199 -16.11 -3.31 11.30
C LEU A 199 -16.45 -3.85 12.71
N SER A 200 -16.00 -3.15 13.76
CA SER A 200 -16.33 -3.52 15.14
C SER A 200 -17.84 -3.49 15.41
N SER A 201 -18.55 -2.54 14.81
CA SER A 201 -19.99 -2.36 14.95
C SER A 201 -20.80 -3.34 14.10
N ALA A 202 -20.44 -3.45 12.80
CA ALA A 202 -21.19 -4.25 11.82
C ALA A 202 -21.27 -5.74 12.20
N PHE A 203 -20.17 -6.28 12.73
CA PHE A 203 -20.08 -7.69 13.11
C PHE A 203 -20.38 -7.95 14.60
N LYS A 204 -20.94 -6.99 15.30
CA LYS A 204 -21.39 -7.21 16.69
C LYS A 204 -22.48 -8.28 16.69
N LYS A 205 -22.27 -9.42 17.39
CA LYS A 205 -23.35 -10.41 17.59
C LYS A 205 -24.54 -9.68 18.21
N ARG A 206 -25.70 -9.79 17.60
CA ARG A 206 -26.96 -9.49 18.31
C ARG A 206 -27.04 -10.55 19.42
N GLU A 207 -26.94 -10.12 20.66
CA GLU A 207 -27.37 -10.94 21.78
C GLU A 207 -28.89 -11.07 21.60
N ILE A 208 -29.32 -12.27 21.18
CA ILE A 208 -30.73 -12.70 21.15
C ILE A 208 -31.02 -13.31 22.50
#